data_8fd193bab1a820df657a121b5408c66e
#
_entry.id   8fd193bab1a820df657a121b5408c66e
#
_cell.length_a   1.000
_cell.length_b   1.000
_cell.length_c   1.000
_cell.angle_alpha   90.00
_cell.angle_beta   90.00
_cell.angle_gamma   90.00
#
_symmetry.space_group_name_H-M   'P 1'
#
loop_
_entity.id
_entity.type
_entity.pdbx_description
1 polymer ?
#
loop_
_entity_poly.entity_id
_entity_poly.type
_entity_poly.pdbx_seq_one_letter_code
_entity_poly.pdbx_strand_id
1 'polypeptide(L)'
;MTQLETRTEPMVLNFGPHHPSMHGVLRLVVTLDGEDVVDCEPVIGYLHRGMEKIAESRTNVMFVPYVSRWDYAAGMFNEAITVNAPEQLADVPVPKRASYIRVLMLELNRIANHLLWLGPFLADVGAQTPFFYIFREREMIYDLWEAATGQRMVNNNYFRIGGVAADLPWG
;
A
#
# COMPACT_ATOMS: atom_id res chain seq x y z
N MET A 1 19.49 17.10 51.61
CA MET A 1 19.63 17.18 50.14
C MET A 1 18.20 17.31 49.62
N THR A 2 17.78 18.51 49.24
CA THR A 2 16.46 18.74 48.65
C THR A 2 16.50 18.18 47.22
N GLN A 3 15.72 17.14 46.94
CA GLN A 3 15.50 16.71 45.55
C GLN A 3 14.85 17.88 44.82
N LEU A 4 15.53 18.37 43.79
CA LEU A 4 14.90 19.26 42.82
C LEU A 4 13.84 18.44 42.09
N GLU A 5 12.58 18.68 42.42
CA GLU A 5 11.47 18.17 41.56
C GLU A 5 11.59 18.92 40.23
N THR A 6 12.00 18.19 39.23
CA THR A 6 11.98 18.67 37.84
C THR A 6 10.51 18.76 37.42
N ARG A 7 9.97 19.97 37.32
CA ARG A 7 8.63 20.20 36.82
C ARG A 7 8.69 20.09 35.28
N THR A 8 8.08 19.06 34.73
CA THR A 8 7.90 18.91 33.30
C THR A 8 6.60 19.60 32.88
N GLU A 9 6.62 20.32 31.77
CA GLU A 9 5.44 20.89 31.15
C GLU A 9 5.10 20.12 29.88
N PRO A 10 3.83 19.68 29.72
CA PRO A 10 3.44 18.96 28.49
C PRO A 10 3.66 19.83 27.25
N MET A 11 4.27 19.25 26.24
CA MET A 11 4.53 19.91 24.96
C MET A 11 3.69 19.24 23.85
N VAL A 12 2.98 20.04 23.06
CA VAL A 12 2.24 19.55 21.89
C VAL A 12 3.12 19.70 20.65
N LEU A 13 3.36 18.59 19.99
CA LEU A 13 4.17 18.51 18.78
C LEU A 13 3.34 18.00 17.60
N ASN A 14 3.45 18.67 16.45
CA ASN A 14 2.84 18.22 15.21
C ASN A 14 3.86 17.45 14.37
N PHE A 15 3.64 16.15 14.17
CA PHE A 15 4.35 15.33 13.19
C PHE A 15 3.56 15.32 11.89
N GLY A 16 4.14 15.88 10.84
CA GLY A 16 3.49 15.97 9.54
C GLY A 16 2.46 17.10 9.42
N PRO A 17 1.72 17.14 8.29
CA PRO A 17 1.67 16.13 7.22
C PRO A 17 2.93 16.06 6.33
N HIS A 18 3.79 17.07 6.38
CA HIS A 18 5.06 17.11 5.66
C HIS A 18 6.23 16.96 6.63
N HIS A 19 6.88 15.80 6.59
CA HIS A 19 8.04 15.49 7.42
C HIS A 19 9.00 14.55 6.66
N PRO A 20 10.29 14.47 7.03
CA PRO A 20 11.31 13.73 6.27
C PRO A 20 11.21 12.20 6.38
N SER A 21 10.30 11.65 7.18
CA SER A 21 10.10 10.20 7.29
C SER A 21 9.31 9.63 6.13
N MET A 22 9.34 8.31 5.92
CA MET A 22 8.63 7.59 4.87
C MET A 22 7.11 7.48 5.10
N HIS A 23 6.55 8.15 6.10
CA HIS A 23 5.14 8.05 6.47
C HIS A 23 4.19 8.85 5.54
N GLY A 24 4.72 9.44 4.47
CA GLY A 24 3.95 10.23 3.50
C GLY A 24 3.32 11.46 4.14
N VAL A 25 2.02 11.61 3.99
CA VAL A 25 1.24 12.74 4.53
C VAL A 25 0.54 12.41 5.85
N LEU A 26 1.09 11.50 6.65
CA LEU A 26 0.60 11.21 7.99
C LEU A 26 0.80 12.42 8.89
N ARG A 27 -0.27 12.87 9.55
CA ARG A 27 -0.20 13.89 10.59
C ARG A 27 -0.62 13.30 11.93
N LEU A 28 0.26 13.45 12.90
CA LEU A 28 -0.01 13.10 14.30
C LEU A 28 0.15 14.36 15.15
N VAL A 29 -0.82 14.64 15.98
CA VAL A 29 -0.70 15.64 17.05
C VAL A 29 -0.36 14.88 18.32
N VAL A 30 0.88 15.03 18.78
CA VAL A 30 1.42 14.27 19.91
C VAL A 30 1.65 15.18 21.09
N THR A 31 1.16 14.78 22.26
CA THR A 31 1.45 15.44 23.53
C THR A 31 2.54 14.67 24.26
N LEU A 32 3.63 15.36 24.55
CA LEU A 32 4.81 14.79 25.21
C LEU A 32 4.95 15.34 26.63
N ASP A 33 5.39 14.50 27.55
CA ASP A 33 5.94 14.88 28.84
C ASP A 33 7.43 14.46 28.86
N GLY A 34 8.32 15.41 28.58
CA GLY A 34 9.71 15.09 28.24
C GLY A 34 9.79 14.29 26.93
N GLU A 35 10.26 13.05 27.00
CA GLU A 35 10.33 12.13 25.85
C GLU A 35 9.17 11.10 25.84
N ASP A 36 8.36 11.08 26.89
CA ASP A 36 7.24 10.15 27.00
C ASP A 36 6.01 10.67 26.24
N VAL A 37 5.41 9.81 25.44
CA VAL A 37 4.17 10.09 24.71
C VAL A 37 2.99 9.92 25.67
N VAL A 38 2.32 11.03 26.01
CA VAL A 38 1.13 11.05 26.88
C VAL A 38 -0.15 10.84 26.08
N ASP A 39 -0.23 11.46 24.88
CA ASP A 39 -1.39 11.38 24.00
C ASP A 39 -0.98 11.48 22.52
N CYS A 40 -1.77 10.87 21.64
CA CYS A 40 -1.53 10.89 20.21
C CYS A 40 -2.84 10.93 19.43
N GLU A 41 -3.12 12.04 18.77
CA GLU A 41 -4.28 12.23 17.91
C GLU A 41 -3.89 12.13 16.44
N PRO A 42 -4.32 11.09 15.69
CA PRO A 42 -4.11 11.01 14.25
C PRO A 42 -5.10 11.90 13.51
N VAL A 43 -4.60 12.80 12.66
CA VAL A 43 -5.41 13.67 11.81
C VAL A 43 -5.52 13.06 10.43
N ILE A 44 -6.69 12.48 10.12
CA ILE A 44 -6.98 11.76 8.87
C ILE A 44 -7.58 12.72 7.84
N GLY A 45 -7.38 12.42 6.56
CA GLY A 45 -8.05 13.13 5.46
C GLY A 45 -7.13 13.75 4.40
N TYR A 46 -5.84 13.82 4.62
CA TYR A 46 -4.90 14.41 3.65
C TYR A 46 -4.81 13.66 2.31
N LEU A 47 -5.19 12.39 2.29
CA LEU A 47 -5.28 11.55 1.08
C LEU A 47 -6.71 11.32 0.60
N HIS A 48 -7.69 12.06 1.11
CA HIS A 48 -9.06 11.97 0.64
C HIS A 48 -9.16 12.49 -0.79
N ARG A 49 -9.58 11.64 -1.73
CA ARG A 49 -9.63 11.92 -3.18
C ARG A 49 -11.03 11.87 -3.76
N GLY A 50 -12.07 11.81 -2.93
CA GLY A 50 -13.47 11.71 -3.35
C GLY A 50 -13.77 10.44 -4.14
N MET A 51 -13.17 9.30 -3.76
CA MET A 51 -13.22 8.06 -4.55
C MET A 51 -14.62 7.49 -4.70
N GLU A 52 -15.47 7.62 -3.66
CA GLU A 52 -16.86 7.21 -3.75
C GLU A 52 -17.62 8.00 -4.83
N LYS A 53 -17.37 9.31 -4.92
CA LYS A 53 -17.99 10.16 -5.95
C LYS A 53 -17.48 9.83 -7.35
N ILE A 54 -16.22 9.47 -7.48
CA ILE A 54 -15.66 8.98 -8.76
C ILE A 54 -16.33 7.65 -9.13
N ALA A 55 -16.50 6.73 -8.18
CA ALA A 55 -17.15 5.44 -8.42
C ALA A 55 -18.58 5.59 -8.96
N GLU A 56 -19.37 6.53 -8.43
CA GLU A 56 -20.73 6.81 -8.92
C GLU A 56 -20.76 7.26 -10.39
N SER A 57 -19.71 7.88 -10.88
CA SER A 57 -19.61 8.47 -12.23
C SER A 57 -18.86 7.59 -13.24
N ARG A 58 -18.44 6.39 -12.86
CA ARG A 58 -17.62 5.49 -13.69
C ARG A 58 -18.26 4.11 -13.82
N THR A 59 -18.00 3.45 -14.94
CA THR A 59 -18.27 2.01 -15.05
C THR A 59 -17.25 1.24 -14.22
N ASN A 60 -17.56 -0.01 -13.88
CA ASN A 60 -16.67 -0.85 -13.07
C ASN A 60 -15.28 -0.98 -13.69
N VAL A 61 -15.18 -1.25 -14.99
CA VAL A 61 -13.90 -1.36 -15.71
C VAL A 61 -13.10 -0.06 -15.68
N MET A 62 -13.77 1.10 -15.75
CA MET A 62 -13.13 2.41 -15.66
C MET A 62 -12.70 2.77 -14.24
N PHE A 63 -13.26 2.11 -13.23
CA PHE A 63 -12.97 2.38 -11.83
C PHE A 63 -11.76 1.60 -11.30
N VAL A 64 -11.48 0.41 -11.84
CA VAL A 64 -10.35 -0.43 -11.40
C VAL A 64 -9.00 0.34 -11.33
N PRO A 65 -8.61 1.19 -12.30
CA PRO A 65 -7.37 1.96 -12.17
C PRO A 65 -7.30 2.90 -10.96
N TYR A 66 -8.44 3.40 -10.51
CA TYR A 66 -8.50 4.25 -9.31
C TYR A 66 -8.31 3.40 -8.06
N VAL A 67 -8.90 2.21 -8.02
CA VAL A 67 -8.83 1.29 -6.89
C VAL A 67 -7.41 0.79 -6.66
N SER A 68 -6.67 0.48 -7.73
CA SER A 68 -5.27 0.06 -7.64
C SER A 68 -4.36 1.07 -6.93
N ARG A 69 -4.80 2.33 -6.84
CA ARG A 69 -4.07 3.44 -6.21
C ARG A 69 -4.54 3.78 -4.80
N TRP A 70 -5.45 3.04 -4.22
CA TRP A 70 -5.85 3.22 -2.83
C TRP A 70 -4.72 2.82 -1.89
N ASP A 71 -4.31 1.57 -2.00
CA ASP A 71 -3.09 1.06 -1.44
C ASP A 71 -2.18 0.62 -2.61
N TYR A 72 -1.31 1.52 -3.03
CA TYR A 72 -0.43 1.29 -4.18
C TYR A 72 0.62 0.19 -3.93
N ALA A 73 0.85 -0.20 -2.66
CA ALA A 73 1.68 -1.34 -2.32
C ALA A 73 0.96 -2.68 -2.53
N ALA A 74 -0.38 -2.69 -2.41
CA ALA A 74 -1.23 -3.87 -2.56
C ALA A 74 -2.22 -3.72 -3.74
N GLY A 75 -1.79 -3.09 -4.84
CA GLY A 75 -2.64 -2.75 -5.98
C GLY A 75 -3.39 -3.94 -6.57
N MET A 76 -2.74 -5.10 -6.70
CA MET A 76 -3.38 -6.31 -7.22
C MET A 76 -4.47 -6.87 -6.29
N PHE A 77 -4.32 -6.74 -4.97
CA PHE A 77 -5.37 -7.12 -4.03
C PHE A 77 -6.60 -6.22 -4.16
N ASN A 78 -6.38 -4.93 -4.36
CA ASN A 78 -7.46 -3.97 -4.60
C ASN A 78 -8.19 -4.28 -5.91
N GLU A 79 -7.46 -4.62 -6.98
CA GLU A 79 -8.04 -5.05 -8.25
C GLU A 79 -8.85 -6.34 -8.08
N ALA A 80 -8.31 -7.33 -7.36
CA ALA A 80 -8.99 -8.62 -7.13
C ALA A 80 -10.36 -8.44 -6.47
N ILE A 81 -10.44 -7.63 -5.41
CA ILE A 81 -11.71 -7.34 -4.73
C ILE A 81 -12.70 -6.68 -5.69
N THR A 82 -12.22 -5.72 -6.48
CA THR A 82 -13.05 -4.93 -7.40
C THR A 82 -13.60 -5.77 -8.55
N VAL A 83 -12.88 -6.79 -9.03
CA VAL A 83 -13.36 -7.66 -10.10
C VAL A 83 -14.16 -8.85 -9.58
N ASN A 84 -13.84 -9.37 -8.38
CA ASN A 84 -14.53 -10.52 -7.80
C ASN A 84 -16.00 -10.22 -7.46
N ALA A 85 -16.29 -9.02 -6.97
CA ALA A 85 -17.67 -8.66 -6.62
C ALA A 85 -18.63 -8.66 -7.82
N PRO A 86 -18.32 -7.99 -8.95
CA PRO A 86 -19.13 -8.08 -10.16
C PRO A 86 -19.22 -9.48 -10.76
N GLU A 87 -18.13 -10.28 -10.71
CA GLU A 87 -18.14 -11.68 -11.17
C GLU A 87 -19.17 -12.50 -10.41
N GLN A 88 -19.23 -12.36 -9.09
CA GLN A 88 -20.21 -13.06 -8.27
C GLN A 88 -21.64 -12.56 -8.50
N LEU A 89 -21.81 -11.24 -8.64
CA LEU A 89 -23.15 -10.66 -8.86
C LEU A 89 -23.74 -11.01 -10.22
N ALA A 90 -22.91 -11.14 -11.24
CA ALA A 90 -23.33 -11.42 -12.61
C ALA A 90 -23.13 -12.89 -13.03
N ASP A 91 -22.70 -13.75 -12.10
CA ASP A 91 -22.37 -15.16 -12.32
C ASP A 91 -21.44 -15.38 -13.52
N VAL A 92 -20.37 -14.56 -13.61
CA VAL A 92 -19.40 -14.61 -14.70
C VAL A 92 -18.35 -15.69 -14.38
N PRO A 93 -18.22 -16.74 -15.20
CA PRO A 93 -17.25 -17.80 -14.98
C PRO A 93 -15.82 -17.29 -15.23
N VAL A 94 -14.89 -17.61 -14.32
CA VAL A 94 -13.47 -17.32 -14.47
C VAL A 94 -12.76 -18.61 -14.89
N PRO A 95 -11.99 -18.60 -16.00
CA PRO A 95 -11.20 -19.76 -16.43
C PRO A 95 -10.20 -20.18 -15.35
N LYS A 96 -10.02 -21.50 -15.16
CA LYS A 96 -9.13 -22.07 -14.16
C LYS A 96 -7.70 -21.51 -14.25
N ARG A 97 -7.18 -21.34 -15.49
CA ARG A 97 -5.85 -20.76 -15.72
C ARG A 97 -5.76 -19.33 -15.19
N ALA A 98 -6.77 -18.49 -15.45
CA ALA A 98 -6.82 -17.11 -14.96
C ALA A 98 -6.86 -17.06 -13.42
N SER A 99 -7.57 -17.99 -12.78
CA SER A 99 -7.60 -18.09 -11.32
C SER A 99 -6.22 -18.40 -10.74
N TYR A 100 -5.47 -19.31 -11.35
CA TYR A 100 -4.09 -19.60 -10.91
C TYR A 100 -3.15 -18.41 -11.14
N ILE A 101 -3.26 -17.72 -12.28
CA ILE A 101 -2.47 -16.51 -12.55
C ILE A 101 -2.78 -15.43 -11.50
N ARG A 102 -4.06 -15.21 -11.17
CA ARG A 102 -4.45 -14.26 -10.12
C ARG A 102 -3.80 -14.60 -8.78
N VAL A 103 -3.85 -15.86 -8.34
CA VAL A 103 -3.23 -16.28 -7.08
C VAL A 103 -1.73 -16.05 -7.09
N LEU A 104 -1.05 -16.43 -8.19
CA LEU A 104 0.38 -16.21 -8.34
C LEU A 104 0.75 -14.74 -8.21
N MET A 105 0.03 -13.87 -8.92
CA MET A 105 0.27 -12.42 -8.89
C MET A 105 -0.04 -11.81 -7.52
N LEU A 106 -1.07 -12.27 -6.83
CA LEU A 106 -1.41 -11.84 -5.48
C LEU A 106 -0.31 -12.21 -4.49
N GLU A 107 0.23 -13.42 -4.56
CA GLU A 107 1.30 -13.83 -3.65
C GLU A 107 2.63 -13.13 -3.95
N LEU A 108 2.96 -12.85 -5.21
CA LEU A 108 4.08 -11.97 -5.55
C LEU A 108 3.88 -10.56 -4.99
N ASN A 109 2.67 -10.02 -5.06
CA ASN A 109 2.34 -8.72 -4.48
C ASN A 109 2.48 -8.73 -2.95
N ARG A 110 2.07 -9.82 -2.31
CA ARG A 110 2.26 -10.02 -0.86
C ARG A 110 3.73 -10.00 -0.49
N ILE A 111 4.58 -10.74 -1.21
CA ILE A 111 6.02 -10.77 -0.97
C ILE A 111 6.63 -9.38 -1.16
N ALA A 112 6.31 -8.69 -2.26
CA ALA A 112 6.80 -7.35 -2.53
C ALA A 112 6.39 -6.34 -1.45
N ASN A 113 5.19 -6.49 -0.90
CA ASN A 113 4.69 -5.63 0.17
C ASN A 113 5.38 -5.94 1.52
N HIS A 114 5.61 -7.21 1.84
CA HIS A 114 6.39 -7.58 3.03
C HIS A 114 7.82 -7.03 2.96
N LEU A 115 8.45 -7.09 1.80
CA LEU A 115 9.77 -6.48 1.58
C LEU A 115 9.72 -4.96 1.73
N LEU A 116 8.64 -4.32 1.24
CA LEU A 116 8.46 -2.87 1.34
C LEU A 116 8.38 -2.38 2.78
N TRP A 117 7.65 -3.07 3.66
CA TRP A 117 7.55 -2.62 5.05
C TRP A 117 8.81 -2.99 5.85
N LEU A 118 9.40 -4.16 5.59
CA LEU A 118 10.55 -4.65 6.34
C LEU A 118 11.78 -3.76 6.17
N GLY A 119 12.04 -3.27 4.94
CA GLY A 119 13.17 -2.39 4.65
C GLY A 119 13.15 -1.09 5.47
N PRO A 120 12.13 -0.26 5.33
CA PRO A 120 11.96 0.95 6.11
C PRO A 120 11.90 0.71 7.62
N PHE A 121 11.22 -0.34 8.08
CA PHE A 121 11.16 -0.67 9.50
C PHE A 121 12.55 -0.93 10.09
N LEU A 122 13.37 -1.72 9.41
CA LEU A 122 14.74 -1.97 9.87
C LEU A 122 15.58 -0.70 9.84
N ALA A 123 15.39 0.19 8.87
CA ALA A 123 16.04 1.48 8.82
C ALA A 123 15.62 2.39 10.00
N ASP A 124 14.36 2.40 10.37
CA ASP A 124 13.83 3.18 11.49
C ASP A 124 14.41 2.72 12.84
N VAL A 125 14.66 1.42 13.01
CA VAL A 125 15.33 0.89 14.22
C VAL A 125 16.86 0.96 14.14
N GLY A 126 17.43 1.60 13.10
CA GLY A 126 18.87 1.88 12.96
C GLY A 126 19.64 0.93 12.05
N ALA A 127 19.02 -0.10 11.47
CA ALA A 127 19.67 -1.03 10.56
C ALA A 127 19.50 -0.59 9.09
N GLN A 128 20.40 0.27 8.59
CA GLN A 128 20.31 0.85 7.25
C GLN A 128 20.61 -0.14 6.11
N THR A 129 21.58 -1.02 6.28
CA THR A 129 22.08 -1.92 5.22
C THR A 129 21.02 -2.88 4.69
N PRO A 130 20.16 -3.53 5.51
CA PRO A 130 19.13 -4.44 5.02
C PRO A 130 18.16 -3.80 4.03
N PHE A 131 17.88 -2.50 4.16
CA PHE A 131 17.01 -1.76 3.24
C PHE A 131 17.46 -1.93 1.78
N PHE A 132 18.74 -1.77 1.49
CA PHE A 132 19.30 -1.86 0.14
C PHE A 132 19.20 -3.28 -0.44
N TYR A 133 19.47 -4.30 0.36
CA TYR A 133 19.34 -5.70 -0.08
C TYR A 133 17.88 -6.08 -0.33
N ILE A 134 16.98 -5.67 0.54
CA ILE A 134 15.55 -5.93 0.42
C ILE A 134 14.98 -5.28 -0.85
N PHE A 135 15.35 -4.04 -1.15
CA PHE A 135 14.87 -3.36 -2.35
C PHE A 135 15.46 -3.94 -3.63
N ARG A 136 16.68 -4.48 -3.59
CA ARG A 136 17.24 -5.23 -4.72
C ARG A 136 16.40 -6.47 -5.06
N GLU A 137 16.03 -7.26 -4.06
CA GLU A 137 15.17 -8.45 -4.28
C GLU A 137 13.77 -8.05 -4.76
N ARG A 138 13.28 -6.92 -4.28
CA ARG A 138 11.98 -6.38 -4.70
C ARG A 138 11.96 -5.98 -6.18
N GLU A 139 13.07 -5.47 -6.73
CA GLU A 139 13.23 -5.16 -8.16
C GLU A 139 13.01 -6.39 -9.05
N MET A 140 13.44 -7.58 -8.62
CA MET A 140 13.21 -8.81 -9.38
C MET A 140 11.72 -9.12 -9.56
N ILE A 141 10.89 -8.82 -8.57
CA ILE A 141 9.43 -8.95 -8.68
C ILE A 141 8.87 -7.92 -9.66
N TYR A 142 9.39 -6.71 -9.63
CA TYR A 142 8.99 -5.66 -10.55
C TYR A 142 9.30 -5.99 -12.01
N ASP A 143 10.43 -6.62 -12.27
CA ASP A 143 10.79 -7.09 -13.61
C ASP A 143 9.81 -8.15 -14.12
N LEU A 144 9.37 -9.07 -13.24
CA LEU A 144 8.33 -10.05 -13.57
C LEU A 144 6.99 -9.37 -13.87
N TRP A 145 6.60 -8.37 -13.09
CA TRP A 145 5.36 -7.63 -13.34
C TRP A 145 5.43 -6.81 -14.62
N GLU A 146 6.55 -6.17 -14.89
CA GLU A 146 6.75 -5.43 -16.13
C GLU A 146 6.64 -6.35 -17.36
N ALA A 147 7.24 -7.53 -17.30
CA ALA A 147 7.14 -8.52 -18.35
C ALA A 147 5.69 -9.02 -18.59
N ALA A 148 4.91 -9.18 -17.51
CA ALA A 148 3.54 -9.70 -17.58
C ALA A 148 2.48 -8.63 -17.87
N THR A 149 2.64 -7.43 -17.31
CA THR A 149 1.60 -6.40 -17.27
C THR A 149 1.99 -5.10 -17.99
N GLY A 150 3.26 -4.90 -18.31
CA GLY A 150 3.81 -3.64 -18.81
C GLY A 150 4.00 -2.56 -17.73
N GLN A 151 3.73 -2.88 -16.46
CA GLN A 151 3.79 -1.95 -15.34
C GLN A 151 4.61 -2.53 -14.19
N ARG A 152 5.36 -1.69 -13.51
CA ARG A 152 6.25 -2.13 -12.42
C ARG A 152 5.57 -2.17 -11.05
N MET A 153 4.69 -1.21 -10.76
CA MET A 153 4.12 -1.06 -9.42
C MET A 153 2.59 -1.06 -9.40
N VAL A 154 1.96 -0.29 -10.27
CA VAL A 154 0.49 -0.19 -10.37
C VAL A 154 0.06 -0.87 -11.66
N ASN A 155 -0.46 -2.07 -11.57
CA ASN A 155 -0.65 -2.98 -12.71
C ASN A 155 -1.92 -2.73 -13.54
N ASN A 156 -2.53 -1.58 -13.41
CA ASN A 156 -3.57 -0.97 -14.25
C ASN A 156 -4.51 -1.94 -14.97
N ASN A 157 -5.46 -2.52 -14.26
CA ASN A 157 -6.44 -3.44 -14.84
C ASN A 157 -5.83 -4.73 -15.39
N TYR A 158 -4.83 -5.28 -14.76
CA TYR A 158 -4.36 -6.61 -15.11
C TYR A 158 -5.41 -7.66 -14.78
N PHE A 159 -6.09 -7.54 -13.64
CA PHE A 159 -7.28 -8.33 -13.36
C PHE A 159 -8.48 -7.74 -14.08
N ARG A 160 -9.19 -8.58 -14.82
CA ARG A 160 -10.38 -8.21 -15.59
C ARG A 160 -11.56 -9.05 -15.12
N ILE A 161 -12.75 -8.50 -15.21
CA ILE A 161 -13.98 -9.29 -15.01
C ILE A 161 -13.98 -10.45 -16.01
N GLY A 162 -14.01 -11.67 -15.50
CA GLY A 162 -13.92 -12.91 -16.27
C GLY A 162 -12.52 -13.44 -16.49
N GLY A 163 -11.45 -12.80 -15.93
CA GLY A 163 -10.10 -13.33 -16.06
C GLY A 163 -8.97 -12.34 -15.79
N VAL A 164 -7.96 -12.37 -16.65
CA VAL A 164 -6.77 -11.48 -16.66
C VAL A 164 -6.59 -10.85 -18.03
N ALA A 165 -5.91 -9.71 -18.09
CA ALA A 165 -5.73 -8.95 -19.33
C ALA A 165 -4.79 -9.62 -20.34
N ALA A 166 -3.79 -10.34 -19.85
CA ALA A 166 -2.80 -11.05 -20.65
C ALA A 166 -2.34 -12.33 -19.94
N ASP A 167 -1.86 -13.30 -20.69
CA ASP A 167 -1.23 -14.50 -20.15
C ASP A 167 0.18 -14.18 -19.63
N LEU A 168 0.78 -15.10 -18.89
CA LEU A 168 2.16 -14.99 -18.45
C LEU A 168 3.10 -15.02 -19.67
N PRO A 169 4.20 -14.24 -19.64
CA PRO A 169 5.17 -14.25 -20.72
C PRO A 169 5.82 -15.63 -20.85
N TRP A 170 6.14 -16.03 -22.08
CA TRP A 170 6.95 -17.20 -22.37
C TRP A 170 8.42 -16.79 -22.18
N GLY A 171 9.10 -17.40 -21.21
CA GLY A 171 10.51 -17.11 -20.96
C GLY A 171 11.28 -18.33 -20.55
#